data_7e200ba5546eb9c6286a8cab13758f07
#
_entry.id   7e200ba5546eb9c6286a8cab13758f07
#
_cell.length_a   1.000
_cell.length_b   1.000
_cell.length_c   1.000
_cell.angle_alpha   90.00
_cell.angle_beta   90.00
_cell.angle_gamma   90.00
#
_symmetry.space_group_name_H-M   'P 1'
#
loop_
_entity.id
_entity.type
_entity.pdbx_description
1 polymer ?
#
loop_
_entity_poly.entity_id
_entity_poly.type
_entity_poly.pdbx_seq_one_letter_code
_entity_poly.pdbx_strand_id
1 'polypeptide(L)'
;MLAIRRLKHDYLHMKTRFILINTSHAGNVGAAARAMKVMGFDDLVLVAPRWANVLRREETIQRASGALDVLTRARLVDTLDEALDGVTHLCATAMTPRDFGPPTLAPRAHFAAFLGKAAQMLSKVERVAPGNADTVADSIPEKGRVAFLFGSERFGMQNEDVYRCHVALSIPTDPSFGSLNLAAAVQLIAYDWREALGGFGVEAATAERSLADAAEVAGMLGHLEQALISIGFLDPASPKKLMPRLNQLFNRAELSREEIHILRGVAKAMSQHPSKAIPTASPLADQ
;
A
#
# COMPACT_ATOMS: atom_id res chain seq x y z
N MET A 1 7.08 -23.03 9.88
CA MET A 1 7.03 -21.58 10.13
C MET A 1 8.35 -20.86 9.81
N LEU A 2 9.52 -21.40 10.18
CA LEU A 2 10.85 -20.83 9.85
C LEU A 2 11.11 -20.74 8.33
N ALA A 3 10.77 -21.76 7.56
CA ALA A 3 10.94 -21.80 6.11
C ALA A 3 10.14 -20.69 5.39
N ILE A 4 8.89 -20.43 5.80
CA ILE A 4 8.06 -19.36 5.24
C ILE A 4 8.62 -17.96 5.58
N ARG A 5 9.23 -17.78 6.76
CA ARG A 5 9.92 -16.54 7.13
C ARG A 5 11.20 -16.34 6.31
N ARG A 6 11.97 -17.41 6.08
CA ARG A 6 13.18 -17.36 5.24
C ARG A 6 12.82 -17.09 3.79
N LEU A 7 11.78 -17.72 3.25
CA LEU A 7 11.24 -17.46 1.93
C LEU A 7 10.78 -16.00 1.74
N LYS A 8 10.01 -15.46 2.68
CA LYS A 8 9.63 -14.03 2.65
C LYS A 8 10.86 -13.12 2.66
N HIS A 9 11.89 -13.47 3.45
CA HIS A 9 13.14 -12.70 3.50
C HIS A 9 13.89 -12.77 2.17
N ASP A 10 13.98 -13.93 1.55
CA ASP A 10 14.69 -14.14 0.28
C ASP A 10 13.99 -13.45 -0.91
N TYR A 11 12.65 -13.37 -0.90
CA TYR A 11 11.89 -12.62 -1.92
C TYR A 11 11.96 -11.11 -1.73
N LEU A 12 12.01 -10.61 -0.49
CA LEU A 12 12.23 -9.18 -0.19
C LEU A 12 13.54 -8.66 -0.80
N HIS A 13 14.52 -9.54 -1.02
CA HIS A 13 15.84 -9.25 -1.59
C HIS A 13 16.00 -9.67 -3.06
N MET A 14 14.89 -10.00 -3.75
CA MET A 14 14.96 -10.31 -5.19
C MET A 14 15.49 -9.10 -5.96
N LYS A 15 16.63 -9.30 -6.66
CA LYS A 15 17.23 -8.23 -7.47
C LYS A 15 16.26 -7.81 -8.56
N THR A 16 15.94 -6.53 -8.59
CA THR A 16 14.97 -5.94 -9.53
C THR A 16 15.64 -4.85 -10.33
N ARG A 17 15.52 -4.91 -11.66
CA ARG A 17 16.07 -3.92 -12.59
C ARG A 17 14.95 -3.21 -13.33
N PHE A 18 15.08 -1.91 -13.45
CA PHE A 18 14.21 -1.08 -14.29
C PHE A 18 15.00 -0.62 -15.51
N ILE A 19 14.48 -0.88 -16.71
CA ILE A 19 15.15 -0.60 -17.98
C ILE A 19 14.29 0.39 -18.75
N LEU A 20 14.83 1.57 -19.01
CA LEU A 20 14.17 2.60 -19.82
C LEU A 20 14.82 2.63 -21.20
N ILE A 21 14.03 2.37 -22.25
CA ILE A 21 14.50 2.24 -23.64
C ILE A 21 14.19 3.53 -24.41
N ASN A 22 15.19 4.11 -25.04
CA ASN A 22 15.06 5.28 -25.94
C ASN A 22 14.32 6.46 -25.29
N THR A 23 14.55 6.72 -24.00
CA THR A 23 13.90 7.83 -23.30
C THR A 23 14.22 9.16 -23.96
N SER A 24 13.18 9.97 -24.19
CA SER A 24 13.30 11.24 -24.90
C SER A 24 13.29 12.47 -23.96
N HIS A 25 12.83 12.34 -22.74
CA HIS A 25 12.70 13.41 -21.76
C HIS A 25 13.53 13.17 -20.50
N ALA A 26 14.48 14.05 -20.25
CA ALA A 26 15.39 13.97 -19.11
C ALA A 26 14.64 13.97 -17.76
N GLY A 27 13.58 14.76 -17.64
CA GLY A 27 12.75 14.81 -16.43
C GLY A 27 12.08 13.49 -16.09
N ASN A 28 11.73 12.66 -17.08
CA ASN A 28 11.15 11.34 -16.83
C ASN A 28 12.17 10.39 -16.21
N VAL A 29 13.45 10.49 -16.59
CA VAL A 29 14.52 9.70 -15.99
C VAL A 29 14.68 10.01 -14.50
N GLY A 30 14.72 11.31 -14.16
CA GLY A 30 14.79 11.73 -12.75
C GLY A 30 13.58 11.30 -11.95
N ALA A 31 12.38 11.51 -12.49
CA ALA A 31 11.13 11.11 -11.84
C ALA A 31 11.01 9.58 -11.69
N ALA A 32 11.50 8.79 -12.66
CA ALA A 32 11.56 7.32 -12.56
C ALA A 32 12.53 6.88 -11.45
N ALA A 33 13.72 7.48 -11.37
CA ALA A 33 14.66 7.20 -10.28
C ALA A 33 14.04 7.46 -8.90
N ARG A 34 13.28 8.56 -8.75
CA ARG A 34 12.52 8.86 -7.52
C ARG A 34 11.46 7.81 -7.23
N ALA A 35 10.67 7.43 -8.24
CA ALA A 35 9.63 6.41 -8.14
C ALA A 35 10.20 5.07 -7.66
N MET A 36 11.32 4.65 -8.24
CA MET A 36 12.04 3.44 -7.83
C MET A 36 12.52 3.51 -6.39
N LYS A 37 13.18 4.60 -6.01
CA LYS A 37 13.74 4.78 -4.66
C LYS A 37 12.67 4.74 -3.57
N VAL A 38 11.53 5.37 -3.78
CA VAL A 38 10.39 5.34 -2.85
C VAL A 38 9.93 3.91 -2.59
N MET A 39 10.03 3.04 -3.60
CA MET A 39 9.69 1.62 -3.48
C MET A 39 10.88 0.72 -3.12
N GLY A 40 12.04 1.30 -2.79
CA GLY A 40 13.23 0.58 -2.35
C GLY A 40 13.97 -0.17 -3.46
N PHE A 41 13.93 0.36 -4.70
CA PHE A 41 14.67 -0.15 -5.86
C PHE A 41 15.71 0.86 -6.33
N ASP A 42 16.85 0.35 -6.84
CA ASP A 42 18.00 1.18 -7.20
C ASP A 42 18.76 0.77 -8.48
N ASP A 43 18.44 -0.40 -9.08
CA ASP A 43 19.08 -0.85 -10.34
C ASP A 43 18.35 -0.27 -11.56
N LEU A 44 18.78 0.92 -12.00
CA LEU A 44 18.29 1.62 -13.18
C LEU A 44 19.26 1.47 -14.34
N VAL A 45 18.75 1.06 -15.50
CA VAL A 45 19.50 0.98 -16.75
C VAL A 45 18.79 1.79 -17.84
N LEU A 46 19.53 2.60 -18.57
CA LEU A 46 19.05 3.38 -19.69
C LEU A 46 19.64 2.82 -20.98
N VAL A 47 18.81 2.35 -21.90
CA VAL A 47 19.21 1.84 -23.19
C VAL A 47 19.06 2.95 -24.24
N ALA A 48 20.14 3.33 -24.89
CA ALA A 48 20.20 4.32 -25.97
C ALA A 48 19.34 5.58 -25.68
N PRO A 49 19.48 6.25 -24.53
CA PRO A 49 18.70 7.44 -24.25
C PRO A 49 19.03 8.54 -25.25
N ARG A 50 18.05 9.38 -25.58
CA ARG A 50 18.24 10.50 -26.55
C ARG A 50 19.45 11.38 -26.23
N TRP A 51 19.80 11.53 -24.96
CA TRP A 51 20.89 12.38 -24.51
C TRP A 51 21.94 11.55 -23.81
N ALA A 52 23.14 11.48 -24.33
CA ALA A 52 24.27 10.77 -23.73
C ALA A 52 24.60 11.25 -22.29
N ASN A 53 24.31 12.54 -22.00
CA ASN A 53 24.51 13.14 -20.67
C ASN A 53 23.22 13.20 -19.84
N VAL A 54 22.21 12.39 -20.14
CA VAL A 54 20.88 12.47 -19.52
C VAL A 54 20.91 12.44 -17.98
N LEU A 55 21.79 11.66 -17.38
CA LEU A 55 21.94 11.55 -15.93
C LEU A 55 22.45 12.83 -15.25
N ARG A 56 23.12 13.71 -16.01
CA ARG A 56 23.73 14.97 -15.53
C ARG A 56 22.91 16.21 -15.90
N ARG A 57 21.80 16.05 -16.62
CA ARG A 57 20.95 17.18 -17.00
C ARG A 57 20.25 17.74 -15.78
N GLU A 58 20.14 19.05 -15.71
CA GLU A 58 19.50 19.75 -14.58
C GLU A 58 18.09 19.25 -14.32
N GLU A 59 17.30 19.07 -15.37
CA GLU A 59 15.94 18.55 -15.28
C GLU A 59 15.87 17.15 -14.65
N THR A 60 16.83 16.27 -14.99
CA THR A 60 16.92 14.92 -14.37
C THR A 60 17.19 15.05 -12.89
N ILE A 61 18.17 15.89 -12.51
CA ILE A 61 18.57 16.09 -11.11
C ILE A 61 17.41 16.68 -10.30
N GLN A 62 16.77 17.72 -10.82
CA GLN A 62 15.63 18.36 -10.13
C GLN A 62 14.47 17.40 -9.91
N ARG A 63 14.11 16.60 -10.92
CA ARG A 63 13.00 15.64 -10.81
C ARG A 63 13.33 14.42 -9.96
N ALA A 64 14.59 14.04 -9.86
CA ALA A 64 15.05 12.96 -8.97
C ALA A 64 14.93 13.35 -7.49
N SER A 65 15.00 14.66 -7.17
CA SER A 65 14.93 15.12 -5.77
C SER A 65 15.95 14.35 -4.88
N GLY A 66 15.50 13.64 -3.84
CA GLY A 66 16.35 12.84 -2.96
C GLY A 66 16.88 11.52 -3.54
N ALA A 67 16.66 11.20 -4.83
CA ALA A 67 17.04 9.92 -5.45
C ALA A 67 18.32 10.03 -6.31
N LEU A 68 19.24 10.94 -5.97
CA LEU A 68 20.51 11.13 -6.71
C LEU A 68 21.43 9.90 -6.65
N ASP A 69 21.35 9.12 -5.60
CA ASP A 69 22.10 7.87 -5.46
C ASP A 69 21.67 6.81 -6.48
N VAL A 70 20.38 6.76 -6.87
CA VAL A 70 19.89 5.91 -7.96
C VAL A 70 20.50 6.37 -9.29
N LEU A 71 20.50 7.68 -9.56
CA LEU A 71 21.09 8.24 -10.78
C LEU A 71 22.60 7.99 -10.84
N THR A 72 23.31 8.09 -9.72
CA THR A 72 24.76 7.85 -9.65
C THR A 72 25.11 6.39 -9.98
N ARG A 73 24.27 5.44 -9.59
CA ARG A 73 24.43 4.01 -9.90
C ARG A 73 23.83 3.58 -11.23
N ALA A 74 23.03 4.44 -11.84
CA ALA A 74 22.40 4.14 -13.12
C ALA A 74 23.45 3.90 -14.22
N ARG A 75 23.19 2.90 -15.06
CA ARG A 75 24.03 2.54 -16.19
C ARG A 75 23.41 3.02 -17.50
N LEU A 76 24.28 3.53 -18.38
CA LEU A 76 23.91 3.80 -19.77
C LEU A 76 24.52 2.71 -20.63
N VAL A 77 23.73 2.12 -21.50
CA VAL A 77 24.16 1.08 -22.44
C VAL A 77 23.59 1.40 -23.84
N ASP A 78 24.22 0.87 -24.85
CA ASP A 78 23.80 1.13 -26.24
C ASP A 78 22.72 0.13 -26.69
N THR A 79 22.73 -1.08 -26.16
CA THR A 79 21.83 -2.16 -26.58
C THR A 79 21.02 -2.73 -25.42
N LEU A 80 19.87 -3.31 -25.75
CA LEU A 80 19.05 -4.04 -24.78
C LEU A 80 19.80 -5.28 -24.25
N ASP A 81 20.61 -5.95 -25.05
CA ASP A 81 21.37 -7.12 -24.64
C ASP A 81 22.31 -6.82 -23.47
N GLU A 82 23.00 -5.68 -23.51
CA GLU A 82 23.85 -5.22 -22.39
C GLU A 82 23.02 -4.93 -21.12
N ALA A 83 21.79 -4.48 -21.28
CA ALA A 83 20.90 -4.23 -20.14
C ALA A 83 20.36 -5.52 -19.50
N LEU A 84 20.32 -6.64 -20.24
CA LEU A 84 19.73 -7.89 -19.81
C LEU A 84 20.68 -8.83 -19.05
N ASP A 85 21.94 -8.45 -18.89
CA ASP A 85 22.90 -9.28 -18.15
C ASP A 85 22.40 -9.69 -16.76
N GLY A 86 22.39 -11.01 -16.50
CA GLY A 86 21.92 -11.63 -15.26
C GLY A 86 20.40 -11.54 -15.04
N VAL A 87 19.59 -11.13 -16.04
CA VAL A 87 18.12 -11.13 -15.97
C VAL A 87 17.57 -12.52 -16.27
N THR A 88 16.71 -13.03 -15.41
CA THR A 88 16.08 -14.36 -15.56
C THR A 88 14.58 -14.26 -15.86
N HIS A 89 13.94 -13.16 -15.51
CA HIS A 89 12.53 -12.92 -15.81
C HIS A 89 12.33 -11.48 -16.31
N LEU A 90 11.81 -11.37 -17.52
CA LEU A 90 11.70 -10.12 -18.26
C LEU A 90 10.24 -9.77 -18.49
N CYS A 91 9.82 -8.59 -18.06
CA CYS A 91 8.47 -8.08 -18.20
C CYS A 91 8.47 -6.82 -19.06
N ALA A 92 7.73 -6.81 -20.15
CA ALA A 92 7.44 -5.60 -20.90
C ALA A 92 6.32 -4.81 -20.21
N THR A 93 6.34 -3.47 -20.26
CA THR A 93 5.17 -2.64 -19.95
C THR A 93 4.55 -2.18 -21.25
N ALA A 94 3.36 -2.66 -21.58
CA ALA A 94 2.71 -2.38 -22.85
C ALA A 94 1.21 -2.18 -22.64
N MET A 95 0.65 -1.15 -23.27
CA MET A 95 -0.79 -0.89 -23.22
C MET A 95 -1.59 -1.84 -24.09
N THR A 96 -1.02 -2.26 -25.23
CA THR A 96 -1.71 -3.01 -26.26
C THR A 96 -1.07 -4.39 -26.43
N PRO A 97 -1.88 -5.47 -26.46
CA PRO A 97 -1.39 -6.79 -26.84
C PRO A 97 -0.71 -6.74 -28.21
N ARG A 98 0.31 -7.59 -28.41
CA ARG A 98 1.01 -7.75 -29.68
C ARG A 98 0.67 -9.09 -30.29
N ASP A 99 0.41 -9.12 -31.59
CA ASP A 99 0.34 -10.37 -32.32
C ASP A 99 1.69 -11.11 -32.17
N PHE A 100 1.63 -12.39 -31.83
CA PHE A 100 2.80 -13.23 -31.54
C PHE A 100 3.64 -12.79 -30.32
N GLY A 101 3.14 -11.83 -29.51
CA GLY A 101 3.80 -11.38 -28.29
C GLY A 101 3.56 -12.31 -27.09
N PRO A 102 4.23 -12.05 -25.98
CA PRO A 102 3.99 -12.77 -24.73
C PRO A 102 2.57 -12.49 -24.21
N PRO A 103 2.06 -13.36 -23.29
CA PRO A 103 0.75 -13.15 -22.70
C PRO A 103 0.67 -11.77 -22.01
N THR A 104 -0.46 -11.07 -22.23
CA THR A 104 -0.71 -9.77 -21.61
C THR A 104 -1.51 -9.96 -20.33
N LEU A 105 -0.97 -9.49 -19.22
CA LEU A 105 -1.57 -9.63 -17.88
C LEU A 105 -1.54 -8.31 -17.12
N ALA A 106 -2.47 -8.14 -16.19
CA ALA A 106 -2.40 -7.06 -15.21
C ALA A 106 -1.23 -7.30 -14.25
N PRO A 107 -0.49 -6.24 -13.82
CA PRO A 107 0.70 -6.38 -12.98
C PRO A 107 0.45 -7.21 -11.71
N ARG A 108 -0.56 -6.87 -10.94
CA ARG A 108 -0.89 -7.59 -9.68
C ARG A 108 -1.17 -9.08 -9.89
N ALA A 109 -1.93 -9.42 -10.92
CA ALA A 109 -2.26 -10.80 -11.24
C ALA A 109 -0.99 -11.60 -11.63
N HIS A 110 -0.13 -10.99 -12.46
CA HIS A 110 1.13 -11.61 -12.86
C HIS A 110 2.06 -11.82 -11.65
N PHE A 111 2.26 -10.79 -10.83
CA PHE A 111 3.18 -10.86 -9.69
C PHE A 111 2.75 -11.89 -8.65
N ALA A 112 1.45 -11.96 -8.34
CA ALA A 112 0.91 -12.98 -7.45
C ALA A 112 1.15 -14.40 -7.99
N ALA A 113 0.91 -14.64 -9.29
CA ALA A 113 1.12 -15.94 -9.93
C ALA A 113 2.62 -16.30 -10.01
N PHE A 114 3.48 -15.34 -10.34
CA PHE A 114 4.92 -15.51 -10.44
C PHE A 114 5.54 -15.92 -9.09
N LEU A 115 5.23 -15.17 -8.03
CA LEU A 115 5.75 -15.46 -6.69
C LEU A 115 5.12 -16.74 -6.10
N GLY A 116 3.85 -17.02 -6.41
CA GLY A 116 3.20 -18.27 -6.02
C GLY A 116 3.85 -19.51 -6.62
N LYS A 117 4.22 -19.48 -7.90
CA LYS A 117 4.96 -20.57 -8.56
C LYS A 117 6.34 -20.78 -7.94
N ALA A 118 7.06 -19.69 -7.68
CA ALA A 118 8.37 -19.76 -7.06
C ALA A 118 8.30 -20.34 -5.63
N ALA A 119 7.31 -19.96 -4.83
CA ALA A 119 7.07 -20.54 -3.51
C ALA A 119 6.75 -22.05 -3.57
N GLN A 120 5.97 -22.48 -4.56
CA GLN A 120 5.68 -23.91 -4.78
C GLN A 120 6.93 -24.71 -5.18
N MET A 121 7.78 -24.16 -6.04
CA MET A 121 9.03 -24.84 -6.43
C MET A 121 9.94 -25.06 -5.21
N LEU A 122 10.12 -24.04 -4.37
CA LEU A 122 10.93 -24.13 -3.16
C LEU A 122 10.36 -25.12 -2.15
N SER A 123 9.04 -25.17 -1.97
CA SER A 123 8.40 -26.16 -1.07
C SER A 123 8.55 -27.60 -1.57
N LYS A 124 8.71 -27.82 -2.88
CA LYS A 124 9.01 -29.15 -3.44
C LYS A 124 10.46 -29.56 -3.18
N VAL A 125 11.40 -28.61 -3.32
CA VAL A 125 12.82 -28.86 -3.06
C VAL A 125 13.06 -29.22 -1.59
N GLU A 126 12.43 -28.50 -0.64
CA GLU A 126 12.52 -28.81 0.80
C GLU A 126 11.98 -30.21 1.16
N ARG A 127 10.96 -30.69 0.46
CA ARG A 127 10.37 -32.02 0.70
C ARG A 127 11.25 -33.18 0.18
N VAL A 128 12.06 -32.93 -0.83
CA VAL A 128 12.90 -33.96 -1.47
C VAL A 128 14.24 -34.15 -0.75
N ALA A 129 14.71 -33.17 0.03
CA ALA A 129 15.99 -33.22 0.74
C ALA A 129 15.85 -32.77 2.23
N PRO A 130 15.18 -33.54 3.10
CA PRO A 130 15.15 -33.24 4.52
C PRO A 130 16.51 -33.58 5.13
N GLY A 131 17.35 -32.59 5.37
CA GLY A 131 18.64 -32.75 6.09
C GLY A 131 19.86 -32.07 5.52
N ASN A 132 19.83 -31.58 4.28
CA ASN A 132 20.94 -30.89 3.64
C ASN A 132 20.54 -29.47 3.17
N ALA A 133 20.07 -28.64 4.11
CA ALA A 133 19.61 -27.28 3.79
C ALA A 133 20.74 -26.41 3.17
N ASP A 134 22.00 -26.65 3.53
CA ASP A 134 23.13 -25.86 3.04
C ASP A 134 23.56 -26.27 1.62
N THR A 135 23.48 -27.54 1.26
CA THR A 135 23.79 -28.02 -0.11
C THR A 135 22.66 -27.77 -1.11
N VAL A 136 21.43 -27.62 -0.63
CA VAL A 136 20.27 -27.27 -1.47
C VAL A 136 20.24 -25.77 -1.74
N ALA A 137 20.77 -24.93 -0.85
CA ALA A 137 20.92 -23.50 -1.08
C ALA A 137 21.82 -23.17 -2.29
N ASP A 138 22.85 -24.00 -2.53
CA ASP A 138 23.75 -23.86 -3.70
C ASP A 138 23.13 -24.39 -5.01
N SER A 139 22.10 -25.23 -4.93
CA SER A 139 21.39 -25.77 -6.11
C SER A 139 20.12 -24.98 -6.50
N ILE A 140 19.73 -24.00 -5.71
CA ILE A 140 18.71 -23.01 -6.12
C ILE A 140 19.42 -22.11 -7.15
N PRO A 141 18.91 -21.98 -8.42
CA PRO A 141 19.50 -21.11 -9.40
C PRO A 141 19.68 -19.72 -8.76
N GLU A 142 20.89 -19.19 -8.90
CA GLU A 142 21.33 -17.90 -8.36
C GLU A 142 20.17 -16.90 -8.43
N LYS A 143 19.77 -16.30 -7.30
CA LYS A 143 18.55 -15.50 -7.10
C LYS A 143 18.21 -14.72 -8.35
N GLY A 144 17.19 -15.19 -9.11
CA GLY A 144 16.87 -14.64 -10.42
C GLY A 144 16.63 -13.13 -10.33
N ARG A 145 17.11 -12.39 -11.33
CA ARG A 145 16.83 -10.97 -11.46
C ARG A 145 15.59 -10.77 -12.31
N VAL A 146 14.60 -10.05 -11.77
CA VAL A 146 13.44 -9.60 -12.53
C VAL A 146 13.77 -8.25 -13.16
N ALA A 147 13.43 -8.07 -14.44
CA ALA A 147 13.56 -6.78 -15.09
C ALA A 147 12.24 -6.32 -15.70
N PHE A 148 11.97 -5.02 -15.56
CA PHE A 148 10.84 -4.32 -16.14
C PHE A 148 11.31 -3.39 -17.23
N LEU A 149 10.80 -3.58 -18.46
CA LEU A 149 11.10 -2.77 -19.63
C LEU A 149 10.04 -1.70 -19.83
N PHE A 150 10.50 -0.48 -20.06
CA PHE A 150 9.67 0.68 -20.39
C PHE A 150 10.17 1.29 -21.69
N GLY A 151 9.29 1.43 -22.67
CA GLY A 151 9.60 2.04 -23.94
C GLY A 151 9.64 3.55 -23.92
N SER A 152 9.97 4.14 -25.07
CA SER A 152 10.01 5.60 -25.22
C SER A 152 8.61 6.22 -25.05
N GLU A 153 8.58 7.49 -24.64
CA GLU A 153 7.34 8.23 -24.36
C GLU A 153 6.48 8.44 -25.60
N ARG A 154 7.09 8.51 -26.79
CA ARG A 154 6.38 8.77 -28.06
C ARG A 154 5.96 7.51 -28.79
N PHE A 155 6.81 6.48 -28.78
CA PHE A 155 6.64 5.32 -29.65
C PHE A 155 6.45 4.01 -28.89
N GLY A 156 6.57 4.04 -27.55
CA GLY A 156 6.55 2.83 -26.75
C GLY A 156 7.77 1.95 -27.00
N MET A 157 7.62 0.63 -26.86
CA MET A 157 8.64 -0.37 -27.17
C MET A 157 8.47 -0.92 -28.59
N GLN A 158 9.60 -1.27 -29.23
CA GLN A 158 9.59 -2.03 -30.48
C GLN A 158 9.03 -3.43 -30.25
N ASN A 159 8.46 -4.06 -31.28
CA ASN A 159 7.90 -5.40 -31.18
C ASN A 159 8.96 -6.43 -30.79
N GLU A 160 10.17 -6.28 -31.35
CA GLU A 160 11.32 -7.15 -31.10
C GLU A 160 11.70 -7.18 -29.61
N ASP A 161 11.64 -6.05 -28.91
CA ASP A 161 11.90 -5.96 -27.48
C ASP A 161 10.80 -6.66 -26.66
N VAL A 162 9.53 -6.46 -27.07
CA VAL A 162 8.38 -7.10 -26.41
C VAL A 162 8.39 -8.61 -26.59
N TYR A 163 8.75 -9.11 -27.77
CA TYR A 163 8.78 -10.54 -28.06
C TYR A 163 9.83 -11.31 -27.23
N ARG A 164 10.82 -10.63 -26.71
CA ARG A 164 11.84 -11.21 -25.81
C ARG A 164 11.34 -11.40 -24.38
N CYS A 165 10.21 -10.78 -24.05
CA CYS A 165 9.69 -10.79 -22.68
C CYS A 165 8.88 -12.05 -22.37
N HIS A 166 8.85 -12.42 -21.10
CA HIS A 166 8.03 -13.54 -20.61
C HIS A 166 6.56 -13.16 -20.45
N VAL A 167 6.30 -11.86 -20.28
CA VAL A 167 4.97 -11.29 -20.09
C VAL A 167 4.95 -9.84 -20.57
N ALA A 168 3.81 -9.39 -21.06
CA ALA A 168 3.49 -7.98 -21.25
C ALA A 168 2.56 -7.53 -20.13
N LEU A 169 3.00 -6.57 -19.32
CA LEU A 169 2.23 -6.01 -18.21
C LEU A 169 1.40 -4.84 -18.75
N SER A 170 0.08 -5.00 -18.74
CA SER A 170 -0.86 -3.94 -19.06
C SER A 170 -1.43 -3.36 -17.77
N ILE A 171 -1.07 -2.11 -17.47
CA ILE A 171 -1.60 -1.39 -16.30
C ILE A 171 -3.06 -1.05 -16.61
N PRO A 172 -4.02 -1.45 -15.76
CA PRO A 172 -5.42 -1.08 -15.96
C PRO A 172 -5.60 0.45 -15.92
N THR A 173 -6.09 1.00 -17.01
CA THR A 173 -6.37 2.43 -17.19
C THR A 173 -7.75 2.62 -17.77
N ASP A 174 -8.23 3.86 -17.82
CA ASP A 174 -9.47 4.19 -18.52
C ASP A 174 -9.38 3.77 -20.00
N PRO A 175 -10.36 3.00 -20.51
CA PRO A 175 -10.35 2.55 -21.90
C PRO A 175 -10.32 3.69 -22.93
N SER A 176 -10.81 4.88 -22.57
CA SER A 176 -10.82 6.06 -23.45
C SER A 176 -9.52 6.85 -23.40
N PHE A 177 -8.73 6.69 -22.32
CA PHE A 177 -7.48 7.43 -22.13
C PHE A 177 -6.45 6.62 -21.32
N GLY A 178 -5.72 5.75 -21.99
CA GLY A 178 -4.76 4.83 -21.37
C GLY A 178 -3.31 5.31 -21.34
N SER A 179 -3.00 6.50 -21.87
CA SER A 179 -1.61 6.98 -21.96
C SER A 179 -1.08 7.45 -20.61
N LEU A 180 -0.17 6.69 -20.04
CA LEU A 180 0.53 7.05 -18.81
C LEU A 180 1.86 7.75 -19.13
N ASN A 181 2.21 8.74 -18.31
CA ASN A 181 3.58 9.25 -18.28
C ASN A 181 4.54 8.11 -17.88
N LEU A 182 5.75 8.10 -18.47
CA LEU A 182 6.75 7.05 -18.24
C LEU A 182 7.05 6.85 -16.74
N ALA A 183 7.30 7.92 -16.01
CA ALA A 183 7.60 7.83 -14.58
C ALA A 183 6.39 7.38 -13.74
N ALA A 184 5.17 7.72 -14.16
CA ALA A 184 3.95 7.22 -13.54
C ALA A 184 3.79 5.70 -13.77
N ALA A 185 4.08 5.21 -14.97
CA ALA A 185 4.10 3.77 -15.25
C ALA A 185 5.15 3.04 -14.39
N VAL A 186 6.36 3.61 -14.27
CA VAL A 186 7.42 3.10 -13.38
C VAL A 186 6.94 3.04 -11.93
N GLN A 187 6.27 4.10 -11.44
CA GLN A 187 5.76 4.14 -10.07
C GLN A 187 4.71 3.05 -9.80
N LEU A 188 3.77 2.84 -10.71
CA LEU A 188 2.71 1.85 -10.56
C LEU A 188 3.28 0.42 -10.56
N ILE A 189 4.18 0.11 -11.50
CA ILE A 189 4.85 -1.20 -11.56
C ILE A 189 5.72 -1.42 -10.31
N ALA A 190 6.49 -0.41 -9.88
CA ALA A 190 7.33 -0.50 -8.69
C ALA A 190 6.48 -0.68 -7.42
N TYR A 191 5.35 0.01 -7.31
CA TYR A 191 4.43 -0.14 -6.18
C TYR A 191 3.82 -1.54 -6.14
N ASP A 192 3.19 -1.99 -7.23
CA ASP A 192 2.56 -3.31 -7.28
C ASP A 192 3.57 -4.44 -7.08
N TRP A 193 4.80 -4.27 -7.57
CA TRP A 193 5.87 -5.23 -7.35
C TRP A 193 6.36 -5.23 -5.90
N ARG A 194 6.55 -4.06 -5.28
CA ARG A 194 6.89 -3.95 -3.86
C ARG A 194 5.83 -4.58 -2.96
N GLU A 195 4.55 -4.33 -3.24
CA GLU A 195 3.45 -4.95 -2.51
C GLU A 195 3.47 -6.49 -2.63
N ALA A 196 3.73 -7.00 -3.81
CA ALA A 196 3.85 -8.45 -4.03
C ALA A 196 5.03 -9.05 -3.25
N LEU A 197 6.15 -8.32 -3.13
CA LEU A 197 7.31 -8.71 -2.32
C LEU A 197 7.08 -8.60 -0.80
N GLY A 198 5.94 -8.10 -0.35
CA GLY A 198 5.57 -7.99 1.06
C GLY A 198 5.39 -6.57 1.58
N GLY A 199 5.54 -5.57 0.72
CA GLY A 199 5.29 -4.16 1.05
C GLY A 199 6.25 -3.55 2.07
N PHE A 200 5.93 -2.34 2.49
CA PHE A 200 6.52 -1.70 3.66
C PHE A 200 5.46 -1.57 4.75
N GLY A 201 5.84 -1.81 6.00
CA GLY A 201 4.96 -1.60 7.14
C GLY A 201 4.58 -0.12 7.26
N VAL A 202 3.31 0.14 7.53
CA VAL A 202 2.84 1.47 7.94
C VAL A 202 2.68 1.43 9.44
N GLU A 203 3.48 2.22 10.16
CA GLU A 203 3.29 2.40 11.59
C GLU A 203 2.03 3.25 11.82
N ALA A 204 1.08 2.73 12.61
CA ALA A 204 -0.07 3.51 13.01
C ALA A 204 0.40 4.64 13.92
N ALA A 205 0.35 5.88 13.45
CA ALA A 205 0.69 7.05 14.25
C ALA A 205 -0.35 7.37 15.34
N THR A 206 -1.47 6.66 15.33
CA THR A 206 -2.52 6.82 16.35
C THR A 206 -2.20 5.90 17.52
N ALA A 207 -2.08 6.46 18.73
CA ALA A 207 -1.98 5.67 19.94
C ALA A 207 -3.10 4.62 19.97
N GLU A 208 -2.76 3.38 20.37
CA GLU A 208 -3.77 2.34 20.54
C GLU A 208 -4.84 2.87 21.49
N ARG A 209 -6.07 2.95 21.01
CA ARG A 209 -7.21 3.33 21.85
C ARG A 209 -7.42 2.21 22.86
N SER A 210 -7.21 2.51 24.15
CA SER A 210 -7.62 1.61 25.21
C SER A 210 -9.15 1.62 25.29
N LEU A 211 -9.79 0.61 24.70
CA LEU A 211 -11.24 0.51 24.73
C LEU A 211 -11.72 0.32 26.17
N ALA A 212 -12.84 0.95 26.51
CA ALA A 212 -13.52 0.75 27.78
C ALA A 212 -14.14 -0.64 27.83
N ASP A 213 -14.07 -1.29 28.98
CA ASP A 213 -14.75 -2.55 29.20
C ASP A 213 -16.26 -2.37 29.44
N ALA A 214 -17.01 -3.47 29.43
CA ALA A 214 -18.47 -3.45 29.60
C ALA A 214 -18.89 -2.87 30.97
N ALA A 215 -18.10 -3.06 32.02
CA ALA A 215 -18.39 -2.51 33.34
C ALA A 215 -18.16 -1.00 33.39
N GLU A 216 -17.13 -0.49 32.74
CA GLU A 216 -16.86 0.93 32.61
C GLU A 216 -17.98 1.67 31.86
N VAL A 217 -18.46 1.07 30.73
CA VAL A 217 -19.60 1.58 29.95
C VAL A 217 -20.89 1.56 30.77
N ALA A 218 -21.19 0.46 31.42
CA ALA A 218 -22.38 0.33 32.28
C ALA A 218 -22.36 1.34 33.45
N GLY A 219 -21.20 1.52 34.07
CA GLY A 219 -21.04 2.50 35.17
C GLY A 219 -21.18 3.95 34.67
N MET A 220 -20.73 4.28 33.48
CA MET A 220 -20.93 5.59 32.83
C MET A 220 -22.40 5.81 32.53
N LEU A 221 -23.10 4.81 31.97
CA LEU A 221 -24.54 4.89 31.66
C LEU A 221 -25.37 5.09 32.94
N GLY A 222 -25.08 4.38 34.03
CA GLY A 222 -25.77 4.60 35.29
C GLY A 222 -25.55 6.01 35.86
N HIS A 223 -24.34 6.56 35.74
CA HIS A 223 -24.06 7.93 36.15
C HIS A 223 -24.82 8.94 35.27
N LEU A 224 -24.86 8.71 33.96
CA LEU A 224 -25.63 9.55 33.01
C LEU A 224 -27.12 9.51 33.29
N GLU A 225 -27.69 8.33 33.62
CA GLU A 225 -29.09 8.19 33.99
C GLU A 225 -29.46 9.04 35.20
N GLN A 226 -28.64 8.97 36.27
CA GLN A 226 -28.84 9.81 37.48
C GLN A 226 -28.77 11.32 37.14
N ALA A 227 -27.82 11.70 36.27
CA ALA A 227 -27.72 13.09 35.85
C ALA A 227 -28.94 13.56 35.05
N LEU A 228 -29.46 12.71 34.16
CA LEU A 228 -30.66 13.04 33.37
C LEU A 228 -31.91 13.16 34.23
N ILE A 229 -32.00 12.35 35.31
CA ILE A 229 -33.07 12.49 36.31
C ILE A 229 -32.93 13.80 37.07
N SER A 230 -31.72 14.16 37.52
CA SER A 230 -31.48 15.36 38.34
C SER A 230 -31.83 16.68 37.62
N ILE A 231 -31.68 16.69 36.29
CA ILE A 231 -32.07 17.87 35.47
C ILE A 231 -33.51 17.81 34.98
N GLY A 232 -34.30 16.78 35.33
CA GLY A 232 -35.68 16.62 34.93
C GLY A 232 -35.88 16.18 33.46
N PHE A 233 -34.83 15.73 32.79
CA PHE A 233 -34.91 15.23 31.42
C PHE A 233 -35.49 13.80 31.33
N LEU A 234 -35.15 12.96 32.32
CA LEU A 234 -35.66 11.60 32.46
C LEU A 234 -36.58 11.51 33.65
N ASP A 235 -37.86 11.12 33.41
CA ASP A 235 -38.80 10.79 34.46
C ASP A 235 -38.66 9.32 34.87
N PRO A 236 -38.24 8.99 36.08
CA PRO A 236 -38.15 7.59 36.56
C PRO A 236 -39.47 6.84 36.53
N ALA A 237 -40.62 7.53 36.69
CA ALA A 237 -41.94 6.94 36.63
C ALA A 237 -42.40 6.60 35.20
N SER A 238 -41.80 7.25 34.20
CA SER A 238 -42.10 7.04 32.79
C SER A 238 -40.86 7.08 31.92
N PRO A 239 -39.88 6.13 32.08
CA PRO A 239 -38.56 6.21 31.49
C PRO A 239 -38.53 6.02 29.97
N LYS A 240 -39.65 5.59 29.37
CA LYS A 240 -39.78 5.29 27.93
C LYS A 240 -38.64 4.35 27.47
N LYS A 241 -38.11 4.61 26.28
CA LYS A 241 -36.99 3.80 25.70
C LYS A 241 -35.66 4.57 25.65
N LEU A 242 -35.48 5.61 26.48
CA LEU A 242 -34.29 6.45 26.43
C LEU A 242 -33.01 5.68 26.79
N MET A 243 -32.99 5.07 27.99
CA MET A 243 -31.78 4.34 28.45
C MET A 243 -31.43 3.15 27.55
N PRO A 244 -32.38 2.32 27.07
CA PRO A 244 -32.06 1.28 26.08
C PRO A 244 -31.44 1.84 24.78
N ARG A 245 -31.87 3.01 24.31
CA ARG A 245 -31.32 3.64 23.11
C ARG A 245 -29.94 4.23 23.35
N LEU A 246 -29.67 4.84 24.51
CA LEU A 246 -28.36 5.31 24.89
C LEU A 246 -27.39 4.16 25.05
N ASN A 247 -27.81 3.06 25.67
CA ASN A 247 -27.01 1.84 25.78
C ASN A 247 -26.59 1.32 24.39
N GLN A 248 -27.57 1.22 23.45
CA GLN A 248 -27.26 0.81 22.08
C GLN A 248 -26.30 1.77 21.38
N LEU A 249 -26.47 3.10 21.58
CA LEU A 249 -25.62 4.13 21.00
C LEU A 249 -24.17 3.97 21.46
N PHE A 250 -23.94 3.90 22.77
CA PHE A 250 -22.61 3.88 23.33
C PHE A 250 -21.89 2.54 23.11
N ASN A 251 -22.61 1.41 23.15
CA ASN A 251 -22.01 0.12 22.79
C ASN A 251 -21.57 0.06 21.32
N ARG A 252 -22.29 0.71 20.40
CA ARG A 252 -21.91 0.80 18.99
C ARG A 252 -20.72 1.75 18.76
N ALA A 253 -20.52 2.72 19.63
CA ALA A 253 -19.46 3.72 19.51
C ALA A 253 -18.08 3.18 19.90
N GLU A 254 -18.00 2.02 20.59
CA GLU A 254 -16.74 1.41 21.06
C GLU A 254 -15.86 2.44 21.80
N LEU A 255 -16.40 2.97 22.88
CA LEU A 255 -15.79 4.08 23.63
C LEU A 255 -14.42 3.71 24.20
N SER A 256 -13.48 4.63 24.14
CA SER A 256 -12.23 4.58 24.88
C SER A 256 -12.42 4.94 26.35
N ARG A 257 -11.43 4.61 27.20
CA ARG A 257 -11.44 5.00 28.62
C ARG A 257 -11.45 6.52 28.80
N GLU A 258 -10.73 7.25 27.94
CA GLU A 258 -10.73 8.71 27.95
C GLU A 258 -12.11 9.28 27.64
N GLU A 259 -12.83 8.69 26.68
CA GLU A 259 -14.19 9.11 26.31
C GLU A 259 -15.17 8.80 27.44
N ILE A 260 -15.04 7.69 28.15
CA ILE A 260 -15.80 7.39 29.38
C ILE A 260 -15.56 8.46 30.46
N HIS A 261 -14.31 8.87 30.66
CA HIS A 261 -13.99 9.93 31.63
C HIS A 261 -14.63 11.27 31.23
N ILE A 262 -14.60 11.63 29.96
CA ILE A 262 -15.27 12.85 29.46
C ILE A 262 -16.78 12.78 29.73
N LEU A 263 -17.43 11.69 29.37
CA LEU A 263 -18.88 11.51 29.54
C LEU A 263 -19.29 11.53 31.03
N ARG A 264 -18.48 10.91 31.92
CA ARG A 264 -18.70 11.01 33.36
C ARG A 264 -18.53 12.45 33.90
N GLY A 265 -17.59 13.21 33.31
CA GLY A 265 -17.42 14.63 33.61
C GLY A 265 -18.65 15.44 33.23
N VAL A 266 -19.20 15.21 32.04
CA VAL A 266 -20.45 15.83 31.59
C VAL A 266 -21.61 15.48 32.50
N ALA A 267 -21.81 14.20 32.82
CA ALA A 267 -22.87 13.76 33.72
C ALA A 267 -22.74 14.42 35.13
N LYS A 268 -21.52 14.51 35.65
CA LYS A 268 -21.25 15.21 36.90
C LYS A 268 -21.63 16.70 36.85
N ALA A 269 -21.26 17.39 35.79
CA ALA A 269 -21.60 18.79 35.59
C ALA A 269 -23.12 19.01 35.50
N MET A 270 -23.85 18.14 34.81
CA MET A 270 -25.31 18.15 34.74
C MET A 270 -25.93 18.02 36.14
N SER A 271 -25.43 17.08 36.96
CA SER A 271 -25.95 16.86 38.33
C SER A 271 -25.69 18.04 39.27
N GLN A 272 -24.68 18.87 39.01
CA GLN A 272 -24.35 20.06 39.81
C GLN A 272 -25.26 21.25 39.46
N HIS A 273 -25.99 21.20 38.34
CA HIS A 273 -26.91 22.24 37.92
C HIS A 273 -28.33 21.63 37.78
N PRO A 274 -28.95 21.16 38.89
CA PRO A 274 -30.28 20.58 38.79
C PRO A 274 -31.27 21.65 38.31
N SER A 275 -32.19 21.25 37.44
CA SER A 275 -33.25 22.16 36.95
C SER A 275 -34.04 22.68 38.16
N LYS A 276 -34.18 24.02 38.31
CA LYS A 276 -35.19 24.60 39.17
C LYS A 276 -36.53 24.09 38.65
N ALA A 277 -37.28 23.37 39.49
CA ALA A 277 -38.61 22.88 39.13
C ALA A 277 -39.45 24.03 38.49
N ILE A 278 -39.90 23.85 37.28
CA ILE A 278 -40.88 24.75 36.67
C ILE A 278 -42.12 24.64 37.56
N PRO A 279 -42.61 25.76 38.16
CA PRO A 279 -43.80 25.71 38.97
C PRO A 279 -44.91 25.15 38.11
N THR A 280 -45.52 24.06 38.54
CA THR A 280 -46.80 23.58 37.96
C THR A 280 -47.78 24.71 38.06
N ALA A 281 -48.24 25.21 36.91
CA ALA A 281 -49.33 26.19 36.84
C ALA A 281 -50.52 25.63 37.65
N SER A 282 -50.96 26.34 38.65
CA SER A 282 -52.17 26.05 39.38
C SER A 282 -53.36 26.00 38.42
N PRO A 283 -54.28 25.02 38.57
CA PRO A 283 -55.51 25.04 37.74
C PRO A 283 -56.27 26.33 38.01
N LEU A 284 -56.55 27.07 36.95
CA LEU A 284 -57.45 28.20 36.98
C LEU A 284 -58.75 27.71 37.59
N ALA A 285 -59.14 28.30 38.74
CA ALA A 285 -60.43 28.12 39.35
C ALA A 285 -61.48 28.72 38.41
N ASP A 286 -62.48 27.92 38.03
CA ASP A 286 -63.71 28.37 37.39
C ASP A 286 -64.35 29.47 38.19
N GLN A 287 -64.62 30.61 37.54
CA GLN A 287 -65.77 31.49 37.83
C GLN A 287 -66.48 31.80 36.53
#